data_7f9a319bb1409221844a23dacb166124
#
_entry.id   7f9a319bb1409221844a23dacb166124
#
_cell.length_a   1.000
_cell.length_b   1.000
_cell.length_c   1.000
_cell.angle_alpha   90.00
_cell.angle_beta   90.00
_cell.angle_gamma   90.00
#
_symmetry.space_group_name_H-M   'P 1'
#
loop_
_entity.id
_entity.type
_entity.pdbx_description
1 polymer ?
#
loop_
_entity_poly.entity_id
_entity_poly.type
_entity_poly.pdbx_seq_one_letter_code
_entity_poly.pdbx_strand_id
1 'polypeptide(L)'
;HSGKILNKLFDSAIRIATTIRNSSKVGENALSMGDVAVKMAEENAGIDGKKKVLLIGTGEIAGMVAKTMDKKGYAFDITSQQIERATNFSKILGGNPVDFLEVLAGFDKYSIIIVATTADYFIITYEKIKRVMNNFKKGMLLLDISDPRAIEETVTQVPGIKLLFRDQITEMDDEKLMEALNKKVSTAEGLIEKEVPILEAAMKN
;
A
#
# COMPACT_ATOMS: atom_id res chain seq x y z
N HIS A 1 6.40 33.82 -10.35
CA HIS A 1 5.22 34.25 -11.12
C HIS A 1 5.27 33.57 -12.48
N SER A 2 4.43 32.56 -12.67
CA SER A 2 4.18 31.97 -13.98
C SER A 2 3.43 32.99 -14.85
N GLY A 3 3.85 33.17 -16.11
CA GLY A 3 3.16 34.08 -17.05
C GLY A 3 1.73 33.60 -17.35
N LYS A 4 0.88 34.46 -17.88
CA LYS A 4 -0.53 34.15 -18.22
C LYS A 4 -0.67 32.90 -19.09
N ILE A 5 0.25 32.62 -19.99
CA ILE A 5 0.25 31.44 -20.87
C ILE A 5 0.48 30.16 -20.07
N LEU A 6 1.46 30.15 -19.14
CA LEU A 6 1.73 28.99 -18.28
C LEU A 6 0.56 28.70 -17.34
N ASN A 7 -0.05 29.71 -16.75
CA ASN A 7 -1.24 29.50 -15.92
C ASN A 7 -2.37 28.85 -16.73
N LYS A 8 -2.66 29.36 -17.94
CA LYS A 8 -3.68 28.79 -18.84
C LYS A 8 -3.36 27.35 -19.22
N LEU A 9 -2.07 27.03 -19.43
CA LEU A 9 -1.62 25.67 -19.73
C LEU A 9 -1.85 24.73 -18.55
N PHE A 10 -1.45 25.11 -17.33
CA PHE A 10 -1.63 24.28 -16.13
C PHE A 10 -3.09 24.10 -15.78
N ASP A 11 -3.93 25.16 -15.84
CA ASP A 11 -5.37 25.07 -15.60
C ASP A 11 -6.04 24.10 -16.59
N SER A 12 -5.63 24.17 -17.87
CA SER A 12 -6.16 23.27 -18.89
C SER A 12 -5.69 21.83 -18.66
N ALA A 13 -4.40 21.61 -18.33
CA ALA A 13 -3.86 20.30 -18.04
C ALA A 13 -4.55 19.64 -16.80
N ILE A 14 -4.78 20.42 -15.74
CA ILE A 14 -5.51 19.95 -14.55
C ILE A 14 -6.95 19.59 -14.90
N ARG A 15 -7.63 20.42 -15.68
CA ARG A 15 -9.01 20.16 -16.13
C ARG A 15 -9.08 18.88 -16.97
N ILE A 16 -8.15 18.70 -17.92
CA ILE A 16 -8.07 17.51 -18.77
C ILE A 16 -7.79 16.28 -17.94
N ALA A 17 -6.79 16.32 -17.06
CA ALA A 17 -6.44 15.22 -16.17
C ALA A 17 -7.62 14.82 -15.27
N THR A 18 -8.35 15.80 -14.74
CA THR A 18 -9.54 15.55 -13.92
C THR A 18 -10.67 14.91 -14.75
N THR A 19 -10.88 15.37 -15.97
CA THR A 19 -11.88 14.80 -16.90
C THR A 19 -11.52 13.36 -17.26
N ILE A 20 -10.26 13.09 -17.57
CA ILE A 20 -9.76 11.74 -17.86
C ILE A 20 -9.94 10.83 -16.64
N ARG A 21 -9.56 11.29 -15.47
CA ARG A 21 -9.72 10.53 -14.21
C ARG A 21 -11.18 10.15 -13.96
N ASN A 22 -12.10 11.10 -14.17
CA ASN A 22 -13.53 10.88 -13.92
C ASN A 22 -14.21 10.03 -15.01
N SER A 23 -13.83 10.19 -16.28
CA SER A 23 -14.46 9.49 -17.42
C SER A 23 -13.89 8.10 -17.65
N SER A 24 -12.58 7.92 -17.49
CA SER A 24 -11.94 6.61 -17.64
C SER A 24 -12.16 5.70 -16.45
N LYS A 25 -12.67 6.24 -15.32
CA LYS A 25 -12.78 5.51 -14.04
C LYS A 25 -11.48 4.79 -13.65
N VAL A 26 -10.35 5.34 -14.09
CA VAL A 26 -9.04 4.89 -13.65
C VAL A 26 -8.99 5.04 -12.15
N GLY A 27 -9.07 3.91 -11.42
CA GLY A 27 -9.15 3.88 -9.95
C GLY A 27 -10.50 3.42 -9.38
N GLU A 28 -11.63 3.48 -10.10
CA GLU A 28 -12.95 3.02 -9.61
C GLU A 28 -13.13 1.53 -9.74
N ASN A 29 -12.41 0.66 -9.66
CA ASN A 29 -12.47 -0.82 -9.57
C ASN A 29 -11.07 -1.45 -9.75
N ALA A 30 -10.01 -0.66 -9.80
CA ALA A 30 -8.68 -1.22 -9.61
C ALA A 30 -8.56 -1.62 -8.14
N LEU A 31 -8.20 -2.86 -7.89
CA LEU A 31 -7.82 -3.28 -6.55
C LEU A 31 -6.73 -2.32 -6.07
N SER A 32 -6.97 -1.66 -4.95
CA SER A 32 -5.94 -0.83 -4.34
C SER A 32 -4.80 -1.72 -3.86
N MET A 33 -3.61 -1.17 -3.69
CA MET A 33 -2.51 -1.91 -3.03
C MET A 33 -2.94 -2.47 -1.68
N GLY A 34 -3.86 -1.78 -0.99
CA GLY A 34 -4.45 -2.27 0.25
C GLY A 34 -5.31 -3.52 0.05
N ASP A 35 -6.15 -3.54 -1.00
CA ASP A 35 -6.99 -4.72 -1.29
C ASP A 35 -6.13 -5.93 -1.64
N VAL A 36 -5.09 -5.72 -2.44
CA VAL A 36 -4.17 -6.79 -2.85
C VAL A 36 -3.39 -7.31 -1.65
N ALA A 37 -2.83 -6.44 -0.81
CA ALA A 37 -2.09 -6.84 0.38
C ALA A 37 -2.97 -7.62 1.38
N VAL A 38 -4.21 -7.19 1.60
CA VAL A 38 -5.14 -7.90 2.49
C VAL A 38 -5.55 -9.24 1.90
N LYS A 39 -5.83 -9.32 0.59
CA LYS A 39 -6.12 -10.59 -0.11
C LYS A 39 -4.95 -11.56 0.03
N MET A 40 -3.71 -11.09 -0.17
CA MET A 40 -2.51 -11.92 0.03
C MET A 40 -2.38 -12.44 1.47
N ALA A 41 -2.71 -11.61 2.44
CA ALA A 41 -2.73 -12.03 3.84
C ALA A 41 -3.81 -13.09 4.11
N GLU A 42 -4.98 -12.97 3.50
CA GLU A 42 -6.06 -13.97 3.57
C GLU A 42 -5.61 -15.32 2.97
N GLU A 43 -5.08 -15.30 1.76
CA GLU A 43 -4.71 -16.51 1.02
C GLU A 43 -3.50 -17.24 1.65
N ASN A 44 -2.54 -16.50 2.18
CA ASN A 44 -1.28 -17.06 2.67
C ASN A 44 -1.25 -17.34 4.16
N ALA A 45 -2.07 -16.68 4.95
CA ALA A 45 -2.11 -16.87 6.39
C ALA A 45 -3.51 -17.08 6.95
N GLY A 46 -4.57 -16.81 6.20
CA GLY A 46 -5.95 -16.88 6.66
C GLY A 46 -6.23 -15.90 7.80
N ILE A 47 -6.68 -14.71 7.50
CA ILE A 47 -7.16 -13.75 8.52
C ILE A 47 -8.54 -14.23 8.98
N ASP A 48 -8.60 -14.81 10.16
CA ASP A 48 -9.82 -15.43 10.70
C ASP A 48 -10.33 -14.79 12.00
N GLY A 49 -9.88 -13.58 12.30
CA GLY A 49 -10.18 -12.84 13.54
C GLY A 49 -9.46 -13.37 14.78
N LYS A 50 -8.81 -14.54 14.71
CA LYS A 50 -8.00 -15.10 15.80
C LYS A 50 -6.52 -14.75 15.66
N LYS A 51 -6.07 -14.42 14.45
CA LYS A 51 -4.70 -14.05 14.16
C LYS A 51 -4.49 -12.58 14.39
N LYS A 52 -3.48 -12.24 15.18
CA LYS A 52 -3.08 -10.85 15.37
C LYS A 52 -2.34 -10.33 14.15
N VAL A 53 -2.82 -9.23 13.61
CA VAL A 53 -2.25 -8.53 12.47
C VAL A 53 -1.61 -7.24 12.97
N LEU A 54 -0.39 -6.96 12.50
CA LEU A 54 0.30 -5.69 12.72
C LEU A 54 0.47 -4.97 11.39
N LEU A 55 0.10 -3.69 11.36
CA LEU A 55 0.41 -2.77 10.28
C LEU A 55 1.49 -1.79 10.75
N ILE A 56 2.63 -1.75 10.06
CA ILE A 56 3.74 -0.82 10.34
C ILE A 56 3.75 0.28 9.28
N GLY A 57 3.50 1.51 9.69
CA GLY A 57 3.45 2.69 8.82
C GLY A 57 2.11 3.40 8.89
N THR A 58 2.12 4.71 8.59
CA THR A 58 0.94 5.60 8.63
C THR A 58 0.84 6.48 7.38
N GLY A 59 1.50 6.05 6.28
CA GLY A 59 1.46 6.70 4.98
C GLY A 59 0.22 6.31 4.16
N GLU A 60 0.21 6.75 2.91
CA GLU A 60 -0.91 6.54 1.98
C GLU A 60 -1.23 5.05 1.77
N ILE A 61 -0.20 4.23 1.53
CA ILE A 61 -0.36 2.79 1.31
C ILE A 61 -0.87 2.09 2.58
N ALA A 62 -0.33 2.46 3.75
CA ALA A 62 -0.86 1.97 5.03
C ALA A 62 -2.34 2.35 5.21
N GLY A 63 -2.74 3.55 4.77
CA GLY A 63 -4.12 3.99 4.76
C GLY A 63 -5.04 3.15 3.87
N MET A 64 -4.56 2.70 2.72
CA MET A 64 -5.29 1.78 1.84
C MET A 64 -5.49 0.41 2.51
N VAL A 65 -4.44 -0.14 3.13
CA VAL A 65 -4.51 -1.41 3.88
C VAL A 65 -5.51 -1.29 5.03
N ALA A 66 -5.41 -0.25 5.85
CA ALA A 66 -6.29 -0.02 7.00
C ALA A 66 -7.77 0.08 6.59
N LYS A 67 -8.08 0.83 5.52
CA LYS A 67 -9.45 0.94 4.98
C LYS A 67 -10.00 -0.41 4.54
N THR A 68 -9.17 -1.25 3.90
CA THR A 68 -9.61 -2.57 3.47
C THR A 68 -9.80 -3.51 4.65
N MET A 69 -8.91 -3.46 5.66
CA MET A 69 -9.06 -4.21 6.90
C MET A 69 -10.34 -3.84 7.64
N ASP A 70 -10.61 -2.54 7.81
CA ASP A 70 -11.80 -2.01 8.46
C ASP A 70 -13.08 -2.43 7.70
N LYS A 71 -13.11 -2.25 6.38
CA LYS A 71 -14.23 -2.68 5.52
C LYS A 71 -14.55 -4.16 5.65
N LYS A 72 -13.54 -5.00 5.88
CA LYS A 72 -13.69 -6.45 6.06
C LYS A 72 -13.94 -6.86 7.52
N GLY A 73 -13.92 -5.92 8.46
CA GLY A 73 -14.09 -6.16 9.88
C GLY A 73 -12.90 -6.87 10.55
N TYR A 74 -11.70 -6.74 9.98
CA TYR A 74 -10.48 -7.31 10.53
C TYR A 74 -9.84 -6.39 11.56
N ALA A 75 -9.63 -6.90 12.77
CA ALA A 75 -8.90 -6.18 13.80
C ALA A 75 -7.39 -6.22 13.51
N PHE A 76 -6.71 -5.09 13.73
CA PHE A 76 -5.27 -4.96 13.58
C PHE A 76 -4.69 -3.96 14.57
N ASP A 77 -3.42 -4.16 14.90
CA ASP A 77 -2.61 -3.17 15.60
C ASP A 77 -1.89 -2.31 14.56
N ILE A 78 -1.70 -1.02 14.86
CA ILE A 78 -1.00 -0.06 14.01
C ILE A 78 0.15 0.57 14.76
N THR A 79 1.29 0.68 14.12
CA THR A 79 2.45 1.36 14.71
C THR A 79 3.19 2.26 13.72
N SER A 80 3.86 3.27 14.26
CA SER A 80 4.83 4.11 13.55
C SER A 80 5.89 4.58 14.53
N GLN A 81 7.02 5.13 14.03
CA GLN A 81 8.09 5.65 14.89
C GLN A 81 7.61 6.64 15.97
N GLN A 82 6.55 7.38 15.68
CA GLN A 82 5.91 8.32 16.60
C GLN A 82 4.53 7.80 16.94
N ILE A 83 4.28 7.46 18.18
CA ILE A 83 3.00 6.92 18.66
C ILE A 83 1.82 7.86 18.35
N GLU A 84 2.05 9.16 18.34
CA GLU A 84 1.03 10.17 18.03
C GLU A 84 0.53 10.01 16.59
N ARG A 85 1.39 9.62 15.63
CA ARG A 85 0.99 9.35 14.25
C ARG A 85 0.10 8.12 14.18
N ALA A 86 0.46 7.04 14.86
CA ALA A 86 -0.37 5.83 14.92
C ALA A 86 -1.72 6.12 15.60
N THR A 87 -1.71 6.90 16.67
CA THR A 87 -2.93 7.33 17.39
C THR A 87 -3.85 8.19 16.52
N ASN A 88 -3.30 9.15 15.79
CA ASN A 88 -4.10 10.00 14.90
C ASN A 88 -4.62 9.22 13.70
N PHE A 89 -3.82 8.31 13.16
CA PHE A 89 -4.21 7.42 12.08
C PHE A 89 -5.39 6.52 12.52
N SER A 90 -5.31 5.91 13.71
CA SER A 90 -6.33 5.00 14.21
C SER A 90 -7.69 5.66 14.44
N LYS A 91 -7.72 6.94 14.81
CA LYS A 91 -8.95 7.72 14.95
C LYS A 91 -9.75 7.84 13.64
N ILE A 92 -9.06 7.78 12.50
CA ILE A 92 -9.65 8.01 11.17
C ILE A 92 -9.88 6.69 10.43
N LEU A 93 -8.95 5.75 10.54
CA LEU A 93 -8.86 4.57 9.71
C LEU A 93 -8.93 3.24 10.50
N GLY A 94 -9.22 3.32 11.79
CA GLY A 94 -9.28 2.15 12.66
C GLY A 94 -7.89 1.63 13.05
N GLY A 95 -7.88 0.45 13.68
CA GLY A 95 -6.69 -0.16 14.26
C GLY A 95 -6.42 0.28 15.69
N ASN A 96 -5.72 -0.54 16.45
CA ASN A 96 -5.31 -0.24 17.82
C ASN A 96 -3.85 0.27 17.80
N PRO A 97 -3.58 1.53 18.22
CA PRO A 97 -2.23 2.08 18.19
C PRO A 97 -1.35 1.42 19.25
N VAL A 98 -0.17 0.96 18.85
CA VAL A 98 0.83 0.33 19.72
C VAL A 98 2.17 1.02 19.59
N ASP A 99 2.94 1.04 20.66
CA ASP A 99 4.25 1.67 20.67
C ASP A 99 5.25 0.91 19.78
N PHE A 100 6.04 1.68 19.03
CA PHE A 100 6.98 1.12 18.06
C PHE A 100 8.11 0.33 18.73
N LEU A 101 8.60 0.79 19.87
CA LEU A 101 9.67 0.10 20.59
C LEU A 101 9.18 -1.19 21.23
N GLU A 102 7.93 -1.20 21.73
CA GLU A 102 7.30 -2.43 22.23
C GLU A 102 7.12 -3.46 21.12
N VAL A 103 6.75 -3.03 19.92
CA VAL A 103 6.66 -3.91 18.76
C VAL A 103 8.04 -4.46 18.37
N LEU A 104 9.06 -3.62 18.32
CA LEU A 104 10.43 -4.05 18.01
C LEU A 104 11.02 -5.02 19.04
N ALA A 105 10.58 -4.93 20.30
CA ALA A 105 11.02 -5.83 21.36
C ALA A 105 10.40 -7.24 21.23
N GLY A 106 9.24 -7.38 20.54
CA GLY A 106 8.57 -8.66 20.42
C GLY A 106 7.55 -8.72 19.28
N PHE A 107 7.95 -9.26 18.13
CA PHE A 107 7.03 -9.56 17.04
C PHE A 107 6.21 -10.84 17.26
N ASP A 108 6.52 -11.61 18.29
CA ASP A 108 5.91 -12.91 18.63
C ASP A 108 4.41 -12.85 18.96
N LYS A 109 3.88 -11.66 19.16
CA LYS A 109 2.43 -11.43 19.32
C LYS A 109 1.66 -11.56 18.02
N TYR A 110 2.33 -11.44 16.86
CA TYR A 110 1.68 -11.29 15.56
C TYR A 110 1.92 -12.49 14.67
N SER A 111 0.86 -12.93 14.00
CA SER A 111 0.95 -13.97 12.98
C SER A 111 1.14 -13.40 11.57
N ILE A 112 0.76 -12.13 11.39
CA ILE A 112 0.84 -11.40 10.13
C ILE A 112 1.37 -10.00 10.42
N ILE A 113 2.41 -9.60 9.69
CA ILE A 113 2.97 -8.25 9.76
C ILE A 113 2.98 -7.67 8.35
N ILE A 114 2.30 -6.54 8.17
CA ILE A 114 2.27 -5.78 6.92
C ILE A 114 3.09 -4.51 7.14
N VAL A 115 4.14 -4.32 6.33
CA VAL A 115 4.99 -3.13 6.40
C VAL A 115 4.70 -2.25 5.19
N ALA A 116 4.30 -1.01 5.46
CA ALA A 116 3.90 -0.01 4.47
C ALA A 116 4.48 1.36 4.87
N THR A 117 5.78 1.52 4.69
CA THR A 117 6.55 2.70 5.13
C THR A 117 7.44 3.24 4.02
N THR A 118 7.95 4.45 4.21
CA THR A 118 8.99 5.08 3.37
C THR A 118 10.33 5.17 4.12
N ALA A 119 10.51 4.37 5.16
CA ALA A 119 11.78 4.31 5.88
C ALA A 119 12.88 3.77 4.95
N ASP A 120 14.05 4.38 5.01
CA ASP A 120 15.24 4.04 4.21
C ASP A 120 16.16 3.02 4.90
N TYR A 121 15.63 2.29 5.88
CA TYR A 121 16.34 1.24 6.62
C TYR A 121 15.44 0.05 6.89
N PHE A 122 16.05 -1.12 7.12
CA PHE A 122 15.31 -2.33 7.47
C PHE A 122 14.75 -2.25 8.89
N ILE A 123 13.42 -2.25 8.99
CA ILE A 123 12.71 -2.33 10.28
C ILE A 123 12.78 -3.75 10.83
N ILE A 124 12.58 -4.75 9.95
CA ILE A 124 12.62 -6.16 10.29
C ILE A 124 13.87 -6.78 9.66
N THR A 125 14.78 -7.25 10.51
CA THR A 125 16.03 -7.89 10.10
C THR A 125 16.05 -9.36 10.47
N TYR A 126 16.94 -10.12 9.82
CA TYR A 126 17.17 -11.53 10.13
C TYR A 126 17.41 -11.77 11.63
N GLU A 127 18.28 -10.98 12.25
CA GLU A 127 18.61 -11.14 13.67
C GLU A 127 17.42 -10.90 14.59
N LYS A 128 16.57 -9.91 14.27
CA LYS A 128 15.37 -9.64 15.05
C LYS A 128 14.36 -10.80 14.94
N ILE A 129 14.09 -11.28 13.74
CA ILE A 129 13.16 -12.39 13.51
C ILE A 129 13.67 -13.69 14.09
N LYS A 130 14.94 -14.01 13.89
CA LYS A 130 15.56 -15.23 14.45
C LYS A 130 15.42 -15.29 15.97
N ARG A 131 15.61 -14.16 16.66
CA ARG A 131 15.46 -14.07 18.12
C ARG A 131 14.03 -14.36 18.56
N VAL A 132 13.04 -13.82 17.86
CA VAL A 132 11.63 -14.01 18.15
C VAL A 132 11.19 -15.44 17.84
N MET A 133 11.58 -15.99 16.69
CA MET A 133 11.15 -17.32 16.24
C MET A 133 11.71 -18.46 17.06
N ASN A 134 12.82 -18.27 17.79
CA ASN A 134 13.34 -19.28 18.72
C ASN A 134 12.30 -19.69 19.79
N ASN A 135 11.36 -18.79 20.12
CA ASN A 135 10.29 -19.01 21.10
C ASN A 135 8.91 -19.17 20.47
N PHE A 136 8.77 -18.96 19.16
CA PHE A 136 7.49 -18.90 18.45
C PHE A 136 7.32 -20.12 17.55
N LYS A 137 6.42 -21.04 17.92
CA LYS A 137 6.19 -22.30 17.18
C LYS A 137 5.21 -22.17 16.01
N LYS A 138 4.57 -21.02 15.85
CA LYS A 138 3.59 -20.75 14.76
C LYS A 138 4.29 -20.02 13.63
N GLY A 139 3.91 -20.33 12.40
CA GLY A 139 4.41 -19.60 11.24
C GLY A 139 4.00 -18.12 11.25
N MET A 140 4.84 -17.27 10.66
CA MET A 140 4.59 -15.82 10.53
C MET A 140 4.64 -15.42 9.06
N LEU A 141 3.63 -14.65 8.63
CA LEU A 141 3.60 -14.02 7.32
C LEU A 141 4.08 -12.57 7.44
N LEU A 142 5.07 -12.22 6.63
CA LEU A 142 5.57 -10.87 6.46
C LEU A 142 5.20 -10.39 5.06
N LEU A 143 4.54 -9.24 4.95
CA LEU A 143 4.23 -8.56 3.70
C LEU A 143 4.97 -7.22 3.68
N ASP A 144 5.92 -7.05 2.78
CA ASP A 144 6.63 -5.78 2.60
C ASP A 144 6.13 -5.09 1.33
N ILE A 145 5.29 -4.08 1.54
CA ILE A 145 4.76 -3.21 0.48
C ILE A 145 5.38 -1.81 0.54
N SER A 146 6.51 -1.70 1.23
CA SER A 146 7.27 -0.45 1.36
C SER A 146 8.08 -0.13 0.11
N ASP A 147 8.42 1.14 -0.05
CA ASP A 147 9.35 1.61 -1.05
C ASP A 147 10.19 2.74 -0.44
N PRO A 148 11.50 2.49 -0.19
CA PRO A 148 12.26 1.24 -0.39
C PRO A 148 11.82 0.08 0.55
N ARG A 149 12.30 -1.15 0.27
CA ARG A 149 12.04 -2.33 1.11
C ARG A 149 12.47 -2.08 2.56
N ALA A 150 11.62 -2.46 3.49
CA ALA A 150 11.84 -2.28 4.93
C ALA A 150 12.03 -3.61 5.70
N ILE A 151 11.94 -4.74 4.99
CA ILE A 151 12.22 -6.08 5.51
C ILE A 151 13.43 -6.66 4.79
N GLU A 152 14.37 -7.17 5.55
CA GLU A 152 15.57 -7.83 5.04
C GLU A 152 15.19 -9.19 4.42
N GLU A 153 15.58 -9.46 3.17
CA GLU A 153 15.22 -10.68 2.46
C GLU A 153 15.71 -11.96 3.15
N THR A 154 16.84 -11.87 3.85
CA THR A 154 17.44 -12.98 4.61
C THR A 154 16.55 -13.52 5.73
N VAL A 155 15.47 -12.83 6.13
CA VAL A 155 14.49 -13.35 7.12
C VAL A 155 13.85 -14.65 6.64
N THR A 156 13.82 -14.90 5.34
CA THR A 156 13.30 -16.15 4.74
C THR A 156 14.11 -17.40 5.12
N GLN A 157 15.34 -17.23 5.58
CA GLN A 157 16.17 -18.31 6.08
C GLN A 157 15.73 -18.81 7.47
N VAL A 158 14.85 -18.06 8.16
CA VAL A 158 14.32 -18.47 9.45
C VAL A 158 13.13 -19.40 9.24
N PRO A 159 13.16 -20.63 9.75
CA PRO A 159 12.07 -21.59 9.58
C PRO A 159 10.73 -21.04 10.08
N GLY A 160 9.68 -21.19 9.28
CA GLY A 160 8.34 -20.73 9.62
C GLY A 160 8.05 -19.27 9.20
N ILE A 161 9.02 -18.56 8.63
CA ILE A 161 8.80 -17.24 8.03
C ILE A 161 8.42 -17.39 6.56
N LYS A 162 7.34 -16.75 6.17
CA LYS A 162 6.96 -16.48 4.78
C LYS A 162 7.04 -14.99 4.54
N LEU A 163 7.84 -14.56 3.57
CA LEU A 163 7.98 -13.16 3.17
C LEU A 163 7.47 -13.01 1.74
N LEU A 164 6.64 -11.99 1.52
CA LEU A 164 6.18 -11.56 0.20
C LEU A 164 6.46 -10.08 0.04
N PHE A 165 6.97 -9.70 -1.12
CA PHE A 165 7.25 -8.32 -1.50
C PHE A 165 6.17 -7.76 -2.42
N ARG A 166 6.13 -6.44 -2.53
CA ARG A 166 5.20 -5.68 -3.35
C ARG A 166 5.12 -6.16 -4.81
N ASP A 167 6.27 -6.46 -5.42
CA ASP A 167 6.39 -6.94 -6.80
C ASP A 167 5.69 -8.30 -6.98
N GLN A 168 5.87 -9.23 -6.06
CA GLN A 168 5.20 -10.53 -6.07
C GLN A 168 3.69 -10.42 -5.84
N ILE A 169 3.28 -9.37 -5.15
CA ILE A 169 1.87 -9.05 -4.88
C ILE A 169 1.19 -8.57 -6.17
N THR A 170 1.88 -7.81 -7.00
CA THR A 170 1.35 -7.29 -8.27
C THR A 170 1.28 -8.33 -9.38
N GLU A 171 2.15 -9.33 -9.39
CA GLU A 171 2.20 -10.37 -10.42
C GLU A 171 1.07 -11.42 -10.35
N MET A 172 0.42 -11.59 -9.21
CA MET A 172 -0.54 -12.68 -8.99
C MET A 172 -1.98 -12.43 -9.49
N ASP A 173 -2.35 -11.22 -9.88
CA ASP A 173 -3.70 -10.87 -10.39
C ASP A 173 -3.68 -10.36 -11.86
N ASP A 174 -2.60 -10.67 -12.61
CA ASP A 174 -2.18 -9.91 -13.80
C ASP A 174 -3.10 -9.98 -15.02
N GLU A 175 -3.69 -11.10 -15.40
CA GLU A 175 -4.41 -11.14 -16.69
C GLU A 175 -5.70 -10.30 -16.68
N LYS A 176 -6.57 -10.46 -15.69
CA LYS A 176 -7.83 -9.70 -15.60
C LYS A 176 -7.62 -8.25 -15.23
N LEU A 177 -6.61 -7.98 -14.36
CA LEU A 177 -6.27 -6.63 -13.95
C LEU A 177 -5.61 -5.87 -15.10
N MET A 178 -4.72 -6.51 -15.84
CA MET A 178 -4.05 -5.94 -17.01
C MET A 178 -5.03 -5.68 -18.17
N GLU A 179 -5.98 -6.57 -18.46
CA GLU A 179 -7.04 -6.30 -19.43
C GLU A 179 -7.90 -5.09 -19.05
N ALA A 180 -8.33 -5.02 -17.79
CA ALA A 180 -9.11 -3.89 -17.30
C ALA A 180 -8.30 -2.58 -17.29
N LEU A 181 -7.02 -2.65 -16.95
CA LEU A 181 -6.11 -1.51 -16.95
C LEU A 181 -5.82 -1.03 -18.38
N ASN A 182 -5.50 -1.95 -19.31
CA ASN A 182 -5.24 -1.64 -20.72
C ASN A 182 -6.45 -0.97 -21.38
N LYS A 183 -7.66 -1.44 -21.10
CA LYS A 183 -8.89 -0.81 -21.61
C LYS A 183 -9.08 0.61 -21.09
N LYS A 184 -8.73 0.85 -19.83
CA LYS A 184 -8.80 2.19 -19.21
C LYS A 184 -7.71 3.11 -19.73
N VAL A 185 -6.48 2.61 -19.91
CA VAL A 185 -5.36 3.34 -20.51
C VAL A 185 -5.72 3.76 -21.94
N SER A 186 -6.19 2.85 -22.78
CA SER A 186 -6.62 3.16 -24.14
C SER A 186 -7.73 4.23 -24.20
N THR A 187 -8.68 4.20 -23.25
CA THR A 187 -9.71 5.24 -23.12
C THR A 187 -9.10 6.59 -22.73
N ALA A 188 -8.14 6.61 -21.81
CA ALA A 188 -7.46 7.83 -21.39
C ALA A 188 -6.60 8.42 -22.53
N GLU A 189 -5.86 7.59 -23.25
CA GLU A 189 -5.07 7.98 -24.44
C GLU A 189 -5.95 8.63 -25.50
N GLY A 190 -7.08 8.00 -25.85
CA GLY A 190 -8.01 8.56 -26.83
C GLY A 190 -8.66 9.90 -26.40
N LEU A 191 -8.75 10.18 -25.07
CA LEU A 191 -9.17 11.49 -24.57
C LEU A 191 -8.04 12.51 -24.66
N ILE A 192 -6.81 12.13 -24.34
CA ILE A 192 -5.62 12.99 -24.48
C ILE A 192 -5.45 13.40 -25.94
N GLU A 193 -5.50 12.46 -26.87
CA GLU A 193 -5.35 12.73 -28.33
C GLU A 193 -6.39 13.74 -28.85
N LYS A 194 -7.58 13.78 -28.30
CA LYS A 194 -8.61 14.76 -28.66
C LYS A 194 -8.39 16.14 -28.06
N GLU A 195 -7.83 16.22 -26.85
CA GLU A 195 -7.66 17.46 -26.12
C GLU A 195 -6.34 18.20 -26.46
N VAL A 196 -5.28 17.48 -26.86
CA VAL A 196 -4.00 18.09 -27.21
C VAL A 196 -4.12 19.10 -28.35
N PRO A 197 -4.75 18.83 -29.49
CA PRO A 197 -4.90 19.82 -30.56
C PRO A 197 -5.69 21.07 -30.13
N ILE A 198 -6.68 20.90 -29.26
CA ILE A 198 -7.48 22.00 -28.73
C ILE A 198 -6.60 22.92 -27.86
N LEU A 199 -5.74 22.31 -27.04
CA LEU A 199 -4.79 23.02 -26.19
C LEU A 199 -3.75 23.77 -27.02
N GLU A 200 -3.18 23.11 -28.03
CA GLU A 200 -2.22 23.74 -28.96
C GLU A 200 -2.82 24.95 -29.70
N ALA A 201 -4.05 24.82 -30.19
CA ALA A 201 -4.76 25.93 -30.84
C ALA A 201 -4.99 27.12 -29.87
N ALA A 202 -5.30 26.81 -28.60
CA ALA A 202 -5.53 27.84 -27.58
C ALA A 202 -4.23 28.54 -27.11
N MET A 203 -3.06 27.96 -27.36
CA MET A 203 -1.76 28.54 -27.03
C MET A 203 -1.21 29.42 -28.15
N LYS A 204 -1.67 29.25 -29.40
CA LYS A 204 -1.26 30.04 -30.57
C LYS A 204 -1.97 31.39 -30.68
N ASN A 205 -3.03 31.59 -29.92
CA ASN A 205 -3.82 32.83 -29.78
C ASN A 205 -3.55 33.49 -28.41
#